data_da070b493f015124a72271f7191c8341
#
_entry.id   da070b493f015124a72271f7191c8341
#
_cell.length_a   1.000
_cell.length_b   1.000
_cell.length_c   1.000
_cell.angle_alpha   90.00
_cell.angle_beta   90.00
_cell.angle_gamma   90.00
#
_symmetry.space_group_name_H-M   'P 1'
#
loop_
_entity.id
_entity.type
_entity.pdbx_description
1 polymer ?
#
loop_
_entity_poly.entity_id
_entity_poly.type
_entity_poly.pdbx_seq_one_letter_code
_entity_poly.pdbx_strand_id
1 'polypeptide(L)'
;MPADFNWAIGGEAGDGINSTGKIFAQALSRAGRHVFTSKDFASRIRGGYTAYKVRTAVNPVQSVVDRLDVLIALTPRTIDENLNELHDGSVIIYDGERTTMEDVEIPEGMIGLDVPLKRLAEDAGGAIMRNVVALGAACALTDFPIENLDSAREKRFGSKGKALVGNNQQAARSRRDDRCSDYTPGQPYNHAPTHP
;
A
#
# COMPACT_ATOMS: atom_id res chain seq x y z
N MET A 1 6.08 10.74 7.56
CA MET A 1 4.75 10.52 6.94
C MET A 1 4.08 11.85 6.66
N PRO A 2 3.43 12.07 5.49
CA PRO A 2 2.74 13.32 5.13
C PRO A 2 1.63 13.73 6.10
N ALA A 3 1.26 15.02 6.07
CA ALA A 3 0.21 15.56 6.93
C ALA A 3 -1.18 14.97 6.62
N ASP A 4 -1.50 14.77 5.34
CA ASP A 4 -2.67 14.03 4.83
C ASP A 4 -2.16 12.96 3.87
N PHE A 5 -2.68 11.74 3.94
CA PHE A 5 -2.18 10.60 3.19
C PHE A 5 -3.27 9.57 2.95
N ASN A 6 -3.38 9.12 1.70
CA ASN A 6 -4.41 8.20 1.27
C ASN A 6 -3.78 6.92 0.72
N TRP A 7 -4.19 5.80 1.26
CA TRP A 7 -3.64 4.50 0.96
C TRP A 7 -4.74 3.47 0.70
N ALA A 8 -4.50 2.58 -0.22
CA ALA A 8 -5.40 1.47 -0.48
C ALA A 8 -4.65 0.15 -0.67
N ILE A 9 -5.34 -0.94 -0.37
CA ILE A 9 -4.96 -2.29 -0.76
C ILE A 9 -6.16 -2.94 -1.44
N GLY A 10 -5.93 -3.55 -2.60
CA GLY A 10 -6.96 -4.24 -3.37
C GLY A 10 -6.49 -5.58 -3.92
N GLY A 11 -7.46 -6.45 -4.21
CA GLY A 11 -7.26 -7.79 -4.73
C GLY A 11 -8.55 -8.59 -4.75
N GLU A 12 -8.45 -9.92 -4.64
CA GLU A 12 -9.61 -10.80 -4.60
C GLU A 12 -10.13 -11.04 -3.18
N ALA A 13 -11.43 -11.32 -3.08
CA ALA A 13 -12.05 -11.74 -1.84
C ALA A 13 -11.37 -13.03 -1.32
N GLY A 14 -10.85 -12.99 -0.10
CA GLY A 14 -10.06 -14.06 0.50
C GLY A 14 -8.56 -13.74 0.62
N ASP A 15 -8.04 -12.74 -0.07
CA ASP A 15 -6.65 -12.32 -0.01
C ASP A 15 -6.23 -11.65 1.32
N GLY A 16 -7.13 -11.56 2.29
CA GLY A 16 -6.83 -10.97 3.60
C GLY A 16 -6.81 -9.43 3.62
N ILE A 17 -7.32 -8.78 2.59
CA ILE A 17 -7.31 -7.34 2.36
C ILE A 17 -7.91 -6.57 3.54
N ASN A 18 -9.11 -6.98 3.99
CA ASN A 18 -9.79 -6.37 5.12
C ASN A 18 -8.96 -6.43 6.42
N SER A 19 -8.29 -7.55 6.65
CA SER A 19 -7.46 -7.73 7.86
C SER A 19 -6.24 -6.82 7.80
N THR A 20 -5.60 -6.72 6.64
CA THR A 20 -4.42 -5.88 6.42
C THR A 20 -4.74 -4.40 6.55
N GLY A 21 -5.80 -3.94 5.88
CA GLY A 21 -6.25 -2.55 5.98
C GLY A 21 -6.64 -2.15 7.40
N LYS A 22 -7.34 -3.03 8.13
CA LYS A 22 -7.69 -2.81 9.53
C LYS A 22 -6.45 -2.72 10.45
N ILE A 23 -5.44 -3.57 10.24
CA ILE A 23 -4.19 -3.53 11.02
C ILE A 23 -3.50 -2.18 10.80
N PHE A 24 -3.38 -1.73 9.55
CA PHE A 24 -2.75 -0.45 9.24
C PHE A 24 -3.53 0.73 9.82
N ALA A 25 -4.83 0.78 9.62
CA ALA A 25 -5.70 1.82 10.17
C ALA A 25 -5.57 1.91 11.71
N GLN A 26 -5.53 0.77 12.40
CA GLN A 26 -5.35 0.73 13.85
C GLN A 26 -3.96 1.20 14.28
N ALA A 27 -2.91 0.86 13.53
CA ALA A 27 -1.55 1.31 13.82
C ALA A 27 -1.43 2.84 13.67
N LEU A 28 -1.99 3.40 12.61
CA LEU A 28 -2.05 4.85 12.38
C LEU A 28 -2.79 5.58 13.50
N SER A 29 -3.96 5.07 13.90
CA SER A 29 -4.76 5.63 14.98
C SER A 29 -4.01 5.60 16.33
N ARG A 30 -3.31 4.51 16.63
CA ARG A 30 -2.48 4.40 17.85
C ARG A 30 -1.27 5.34 17.82
N ALA A 31 -0.76 5.66 16.65
CA ALA A 31 0.29 6.65 16.45
C ALA A 31 -0.22 8.10 16.55
N GLY A 32 -1.48 8.30 16.95
CA GLY A 32 -2.06 9.63 17.17
C GLY A 32 -2.60 10.30 15.91
N ARG A 33 -2.74 9.55 14.80
CA ARG A 33 -3.31 10.10 13.57
C ARG A 33 -4.83 9.94 13.54
N HIS A 34 -5.51 10.89 12.93
CA HIS A 34 -6.91 10.74 12.58
C HIS A 34 -7.04 9.84 11.36
N VAL A 35 -7.97 8.90 11.41
CA VAL A 35 -8.11 7.87 10.38
C VAL A 35 -9.58 7.73 9.97
N PHE A 36 -9.82 7.73 8.67
CA PHE A 36 -11.10 7.36 8.09
C PHE A 36 -10.89 6.17 7.13
N THR A 37 -11.80 5.20 7.13
CA THR A 37 -11.66 4.00 6.30
C THR A 37 -12.91 3.74 5.48
N SER A 38 -12.75 3.27 4.25
CA SER A 38 -13.82 2.72 3.44
C SER A 38 -13.45 1.35 2.90
N LYS A 39 -14.44 0.65 2.39
CA LYS A 39 -14.30 -0.70 1.83
C LYS A 39 -15.14 -0.83 0.60
N ASP A 40 -14.51 -1.32 -0.47
CA ASP A 40 -15.20 -1.66 -1.69
C ASP A 40 -15.36 -3.19 -1.78
N PHE A 41 -16.56 -3.63 -2.02
CA PHE A 41 -16.89 -5.05 -2.20
C PHE A 41 -17.56 -5.23 -3.54
N ALA A 42 -17.06 -6.16 -4.35
CA ALA A 42 -17.80 -6.60 -5.51
C ALA A 42 -19.03 -7.41 -5.06
N SER A 43 -20.12 -7.32 -5.83
CA SER A 43 -21.38 -8.03 -5.59
C SER A 43 -21.28 -9.57 -5.69
N ARG A 44 -20.10 -10.15 -5.82
CA ARG A 44 -19.85 -11.58 -5.98
C ARG A 44 -19.27 -12.22 -4.73
N ILE A 45 -19.81 -13.37 -4.34
CA ILE A 45 -19.44 -14.09 -3.11
C ILE A 45 -18.02 -14.71 -3.18
N ARG A 46 -17.48 -14.98 -4.38
CA ARG A 46 -16.12 -15.51 -4.60
C ARG A 46 -15.51 -14.88 -5.83
N GLY A 47 -14.19 -14.60 -5.78
CA GLY A 47 -13.42 -14.02 -6.88
C GLY A 47 -13.82 -12.59 -7.25
N GLY A 48 -14.55 -11.90 -6.36
CA GLY A 48 -14.90 -10.51 -6.54
C GLY A 48 -13.78 -9.59 -6.08
N TYR A 49 -13.63 -8.45 -6.78
CA TYR A 49 -12.72 -7.39 -6.35
C TYR A 49 -13.10 -6.89 -4.95
N THR A 50 -12.10 -6.67 -4.12
CA THR A 50 -12.25 -6.08 -2.79
C THR A 50 -11.12 -5.09 -2.56
N ALA A 51 -11.43 -3.91 -2.04
CA ALA A 51 -10.44 -2.95 -1.60
C ALA A 51 -10.72 -2.46 -0.17
N TYR A 52 -9.65 -2.06 0.48
CA TYR A 52 -9.69 -1.36 1.76
C TYR A 52 -8.90 -0.07 1.63
N LYS A 53 -9.58 1.05 1.79
CA LYS A 53 -9.01 2.40 1.66
C LYS A 53 -8.86 3.04 3.02
N VAL A 54 -7.77 3.74 3.23
CA VAL A 54 -7.44 4.43 4.48
C VAL A 54 -6.99 5.84 4.16
N ARG A 55 -7.73 6.82 4.62
CA ARG A 55 -7.28 8.20 4.71
C ARG A 55 -6.75 8.45 6.12
N THR A 56 -5.59 9.07 6.22
CA THR A 56 -5.00 9.45 7.49
C THR A 56 -4.44 10.86 7.45
N ALA A 57 -4.73 11.64 8.49
CA ALA A 57 -4.23 13.01 8.58
C ALA A 57 -3.84 13.39 10.02
N VAL A 58 -3.12 14.51 10.13
CA VAL A 58 -2.80 15.13 11.42
C VAL A 58 -4.06 15.78 12.02
N ASN A 59 -4.90 16.37 11.16
CA ASN A 59 -6.18 16.95 11.55
C ASN A 59 -7.33 15.94 11.44
N PRO A 60 -8.46 16.16 12.14
CA PRO A 60 -9.65 15.32 12.03
C PRO A 60 -10.13 15.15 10.58
N VAL A 61 -10.40 13.90 10.18
CA VAL A 61 -10.93 13.53 8.87
C VAL A 61 -12.26 12.83 9.02
N GLN A 62 -13.24 13.15 8.18
CA GLN A 62 -14.61 12.63 8.24
C GLN A 62 -15.08 11.99 6.93
N SER A 63 -14.22 11.92 5.93
CA SER A 63 -14.53 11.32 4.62
C SER A 63 -13.29 10.73 3.98
N VAL A 64 -13.49 9.82 3.02
CA VAL A 64 -12.48 9.50 2.01
C VAL A 64 -12.39 10.63 0.99
N VAL A 65 -11.33 10.62 0.20
CA VAL A 65 -11.15 11.49 -0.97
C VAL A 65 -10.84 10.62 -2.17
N ASP A 66 -11.21 11.07 -3.34
CA ASP A 66 -10.95 10.39 -4.61
C ASP A 66 -9.50 10.64 -5.05
N ARG A 67 -8.57 10.26 -4.18
CA ARG A 67 -7.13 10.42 -4.39
C ARG A 67 -6.39 9.37 -3.59
N LEU A 68 -5.51 8.62 -4.25
CA LEU A 68 -4.64 7.62 -3.64
C LEU A 68 -3.17 8.01 -3.84
N ASP A 69 -2.44 8.14 -2.75
CA ASP A 69 -0.99 8.37 -2.78
C ASP A 69 -0.21 7.05 -2.91
N VAL A 70 -0.74 5.96 -2.31
CA VAL A 70 -0.17 4.61 -2.43
C VAL A 70 -1.26 3.58 -2.65
N LEU A 71 -1.10 2.75 -3.66
CA LEU A 71 -1.94 1.59 -3.95
C LEU A 71 -1.12 0.30 -3.84
N ILE A 72 -1.54 -0.64 -3.01
CA ILE A 72 -1.04 -2.01 -3.04
C ILE A 72 -1.96 -2.84 -3.94
N ALA A 73 -1.45 -3.22 -5.11
CA ALA A 73 -2.17 -4.00 -6.09
C ALA A 73 -1.78 -5.48 -5.99
N LEU A 74 -2.69 -6.32 -5.47
CA LEU A 74 -2.48 -7.76 -5.40
C LEU A 74 -2.93 -8.48 -6.70
N THR A 75 -3.66 -7.78 -7.57
CA THR A 75 -4.08 -8.24 -8.91
C THR A 75 -4.07 -7.06 -9.88
N PRO A 76 -3.92 -7.29 -11.20
CA PRO A 76 -4.00 -6.24 -12.22
C PRO A 76 -5.29 -5.43 -12.14
N ARG A 77 -6.40 -6.12 -11.93
CA ARG A 77 -7.73 -5.49 -11.75
C ARG A 77 -7.75 -4.42 -10.65
N THR A 78 -6.89 -4.54 -9.64
CA THR A 78 -6.79 -3.53 -8.58
C THR A 78 -6.36 -2.18 -9.14
N ILE A 79 -5.49 -2.15 -10.13
CA ILE A 79 -5.05 -0.90 -10.78
C ILE A 79 -6.21 -0.30 -11.57
N ASP A 80 -6.87 -1.12 -12.40
CA ASP A 80 -8.00 -0.69 -13.24
C ASP A 80 -9.15 -0.08 -12.41
N GLU A 81 -9.53 -0.76 -11.32
CA GLU A 81 -10.65 -0.34 -10.45
C GLU A 81 -10.35 0.94 -9.66
N ASN A 82 -9.07 1.31 -9.49
CA ASN A 82 -8.66 2.52 -8.76
C ASN A 82 -8.02 3.58 -9.66
N LEU A 83 -8.03 3.39 -10.98
CA LEU A 83 -7.36 4.28 -11.94
C LEU A 83 -7.80 5.74 -11.79
N ASN A 84 -9.08 5.99 -11.58
CA ASN A 84 -9.64 7.34 -11.41
C ASN A 84 -9.23 8.03 -10.10
N GLU A 85 -8.69 7.29 -9.14
CA GLU A 85 -8.24 7.82 -7.85
C GLU A 85 -6.71 7.98 -7.80
N LEU A 86 -5.99 7.41 -8.78
CA LEU A 86 -4.56 7.60 -8.94
C LEU A 86 -4.27 8.95 -9.60
N HIS A 87 -3.13 9.53 -9.26
CA HIS A 87 -2.68 10.81 -9.78
C HIS A 87 -1.17 10.77 -10.03
N ASP A 88 -0.63 11.79 -10.71
CA ASP A 88 0.79 11.91 -10.95
C ASP A 88 1.57 11.82 -9.64
N GLY A 89 2.55 10.92 -9.61
CA GLY A 89 3.35 10.62 -8.43
C GLY A 89 2.73 9.59 -7.47
N SER A 90 1.52 9.04 -7.74
CA SER A 90 1.01 7.89 -6.98
C SER A 90 1.94 6.69 -7.12
N VAL A 91 2.17 5.97 -6.02
CA VAL A 91 3.00 4.77 -6.02
C VAL A 91 2.12 3.53 -6.03
N ILE A 92 2.37 2.64 -6.98
CA ILE A 92 1.70 1.34 -7.12
C ILE A 92 2.68 0.25 -6.69
N ILE A 93 2.42 -0.40 -5.55
CA ILE A 93 3.20 -1.55 -5.07
C ILE A 93 2.57 -2.82 -5.64
N TYR A 94 3.34 -3.63 -6.34
CA TYR A 94 2.88 -4.88 -6.92
C TYR A 94 3.98 -5.96 -6.88
N ASP A 95 3.64 -7.19 -7.22
CA ASP A 95 4.56 -8.34 -7.26
C ASP A 95 4.67 -8.85 -8.70
N GLY A 96 5.68 -8.36 -9.43
CA GLY A 96 5.95 -8.70 -10.81
C GLY A 96 6.43 -10.15 -11.02
N GLU A 97 6.85 -10.85 -9.95
CA GLU A 97 7.20 -12.28 -10.02
C GLU A 97 5.93 -13.19 -10.10
N ARG A 98 4.74 -12.65 -9.91
CA ARG A 98 3.49 -13.39 -10.08
C ARG A 98 3.07 -13.41 -11.54
N THR A 99 2.77 -14.59 -12.07
CA THR A 99 2.29 -14.80 -13.45
C THR A 99 1.12 -13.87 -13.83
N THR A 100 0.27 -13.51 -12.86
CA THR A 100 -0.86 -12.60 -13.10
C THR A 100 -0.47 -11.12 -13.13
N MET A 101 0.79 -10.78 -12.84
CA MET A 101 1.29 -9.40 -12.75
C MET A 101 2.53 -9.16 -13.62
N GLU A 102 2.97 -10.17 -14.40
CA GLU A 102 4.18 -10.10 -15.25
C GLU A 102 4.07 -8.98 -16.29
N ASP A 103 2.89 -8.79 -16.88
CA ASP A 103 2.62 -7.82 -17.94
C ASP A 103 1.80 -6.61 -17.44
N VAL A 104 1.86 -6.30 -16.14
CA VAL A 104 1.11 -5.17 -15.62
C VAL A 104 1.67 -3.85 -16.16
N GLU A 105 0.83 -3.09 -16.83
CA GLU A 105 1.17 -1.73 -17.28
C GLU A 105 0.92 -0.73 -16.15
N ILE A 106 1.96 0.03 -15.80
CA ILE A 106 1.85 1.13 -14.84
C ILE A 106 1.39 2.36 -15.63
N PRO A 107 0.26 2.99 -15.26
CA PRO A 107 -0.24 4.16 -15.95
C PRO A 107 0.77 5.31 -15.96
N GLU A 108 0.73 6.11 -17.01
CA GLU A 108 1.62 7.26 -17.16
C GLU A 108 1.50 8.23 -15.98
N GLY A 109 2.62 8.79 -15.54
CA GLY A 109 2.69 9.69 -14.37
C GLY A 109 2.75 8.98 -13.02
N MET A 110 2.50 7.66 -12.95
CA MET A 110 2.55 6.88 -11.72
C MET A 110 3.88 6.13 -11.57
N ILE A 111 4.19 5.76 -10.34
CA ILE A 111 5.44 5.08 -10.00
C ILE A 111 5.16 3.63 -9.65
N GLY A 112 5.61 2.70 -10.49
CA GLY A 112 5.55 1.26 -10.21
C GLY A 112 6.67 0.81 -9.28
N LEU A 113 6.32 0.23 -8.15
CA LEU A 113 7.27 -0.41 -7.23
C LEU A 113 7.05 -1.93 -7.23
N ASP A 114 7.86 -2.62 -8.02
CA ASP A 114 7.88 -4.09 -8.03
C ASP A 114 8.57 -4.61 -6.77
N VAL A 115 7.81 -5.34 -5.95
CA VAL A 115 8.28 -5.98 -4.72
C VAL A 115 7.94 -7.47 -4.80
N PRO A 116 8.90 -8.39 -4.68
CA PRO A 116 8.65 -9.83 -4.78
C PRO A 116 7.92 -10.34 -3.51
N LEU A 117 6.66 -9.93 -3.37
CA LEU A 117 5.84 -10.15 -2.17
C LEU A 117 5.68 -11.63 -1.84
N LYS A 118 5.52 -12.48 -2.87
CA LYS A 118 5.36 -13.92 -2.70
C LYS A 118 6.65 -14.55 -2.14
N ARG A 119 7.78 -14.30 -2.80
CA ARG A 119 9.08 -14.84 -2.39
C ARG A 119 9.44 -14.42 -0.97
N LEU A 120 9.31 -13.14 -0.68
CA LEU A 120 9.57 -12.59 0.66
C LEU A 120 8.62 -13.15 1.71
N ALA A 121 7.38 -13.45 1.37
CA ALA A 121 6.43 -14.09 2.27
C ALA A 121 6.78 -15.56 2.55
N GLU A 122 7.22 -16.31 1.53
CA GLU A 122 7.66 -17.71 1.67
C GLU A 122 8.88 -17.80 2.59
N ASP A 123 9.87 -16.95 2.40
CA ASP A 123 11.05 -16.83 3.28
C ASP A 123 10.66 -16.51 4.74
N ALA A 124 9.55 -15.83 4.93
CA ALA A 124 9.00 -15.42 6.22
C ALA A 124 8.17 -16.44 6.97
N GLY A 125 7.81 -17.49 6.32
CA GLY A 125 7.00 -18.54 6.93
C GLY A 125 5.65 -18.78 6.22
N GLY A 126 5.51 -18.30 4.99
CA GLY A 126 4.43 -18.69 4.09
C GLY A 126 3.58 -17.56 3.52
N ALA A 127 2.72 -17.93 2.56
CA ALA A 127 1.92 -16.99 1.77
C ALA A 127 1.06 -16.00 2.60
N ILE A 128 0.69 -16.37 3.83
CA ILE A 128 -0.06 -15.50 4.75
C ILE A 128 0.71 -14.22 5.12
N MET A 129 2.05 -14.25 4.97
CA MET A 129 2.91 -13.10 5.25
C MET A 129 2.94 -12.07 4.11
N ARG A 130 2.42 -12.39 2.92
CA ARG A 130 2.44 -11.51 1.74
C ARG A 130 1.92 -10.10 2.04
N ASN A 131 0.78 -10.01 2.68
CA ASN A 131 0.18 -8.72 2.99
C ASN A 131 0.96 -7.94 4.07
N VAL A 132 1.65 -8.66 4.96
CA VAL A 132 2.54 -8.03 5.96
C VAL A 132 3.76 -7.43 5.28
N VAL A 133 4.32 -8.12 4.29
CA VAL A 133 5.43 -7.63 3.46
C VAL A 133 5.00 -6.38 2.69
N ALA A 134 3.85 -6.44 2.02
CA ALA A 134 3.28 -5.31 1.28
C ALA A 134 3.04 -4.09 2.19
N LEU A 135 2.51 -4.32 3.39
CA LEU A 135 2.32 -3.27 4.39
C LEU A 135 3.66 -2.68 4.87
N GLY A 136 4.68 -3.53 5.01
CA GLY A 136 6.04 -3.08 5.32
C GLY A 136 6.62 -2.17 4.25
N ALA A 137 6.43 -2.51 2.97
CA ALA A 137 6.84 -1.66 1.85
C ALA A 137 6.11 -0.29 1.90
N ALA A 138 4.80 -0.27 2.15
CA ALA A 138 4.04 0.97 2.31
C ALA A 138 4.54 1.81 3.49
N CYS A 139 4.88 1.19 4.62
CA CYS A 139 5.47 1.90 5.78
C CYS A 139 6.82 2.53 5.42
N ALA A 140 7.67 1.82 4.66
CA ALA A 140 8.96 2.34 4.22
C ALA A 140 8.82 3.56 3.32
N LEU A 141 7.86 3.53 2.37
CA LEU A 141 7.58 4.65 1.48
C LEU A 141 7.08 5.91 2.22
N THR A 142 6.37 5.71 3.32
CA THR A 142 5.71 6.81 4.05
C THR A 142 6.47 7.26 5.29
N ASP A 143 7.65 6.68 5.55
CA ASP A 143 8.41 6.87 6.80
C ASP A 143 7.56 6.63 8.05
N PHE A 144 6.58 5.72 7.96
CA PHE A 144 5.79 5.31 9.12
C PHE A 144 6.58 4.29 9.95
N PRO A 145 6.79 4.56 11.25
CA PRO A 145 7.55 3.65 12.10
C PRO A 145 6.89 2.28 12.18
N ILE A 146 7.62 1.25 11.78
CA ILE A 146 7.10 -0.11 11.70
C ILE A 146 6.76 -0.69 13.05
N GLU A 147 7.41 -0.20 14.10
CA GLU A 147 7.16 -0.56 15.48
C GLU A 147 5.69 -0.33 15.86
N ASN A 148 5.06 0.65 15.25
CA ASN A 148 3.62 0.92 15.45
C ASN A 148 2.71 -0.18 14.88
N LEU A 149 3.21 -0.98 13.92
CA LEU A 149 2.50 -2.16 13.45
C LEU A 149 2.59 -3.33 14.45
N ASP A 150 3.65 -3.40 15.24
CA ASP A 150 3.92 -4.54 16.10
C ASP A 150 2.84 -4.74 17.18
N SER A 151 2.38 -3.67 17.80
CA SER A 151 1.31 -3.74 18.80
C SER A 151 -0.04 -4.23 18.23
N ALA A 152 -0.26 -4.05 16.91
CA ALA A 152 -1.42 -4.59 16.23
C ALA A 152 -1.21 -6.05 15.77
N ARG A 153 0.03 -6.50 15.69
CA ARG A 153 0.48 -7.79 15.13
C ARG A 153 0.72 -8.87 16.19
N GLU A 154 1.16 -8.51 17.41
CA GLU A 154 1.54 -9.50 18.44
C GLU A 154 0.47 -10.56 18.69
N LYS A 155 -0.80 -10.23 18.47
CA LYS A 155 -1.91 -11.18 18.57
C LYS A 155 -2.04 -12.13 17.38
N ARG A 156 -1.39 -11.86 16.22
CA ARG A 156 -1.66 -12.60 14.98
C ARG A 156 -0.44 -13.15 14.22
N PHE A 157 0.74 -12.57 14.32
CA PHE A 157 1.85 -12.89 13.41
C PHE A 157 3.22 -13.21 14.08
N GLY A 158 3.39 -13.06 15.36
CA GLY A 158 4.60 -13.47 16.08
C GLY A 158 5.89 -12.72 15.70
N SER A 159 7.01 -13.09 16.35
CA SER A 159 8.31 -12.42 16.21
C SER A 159 8.98 -12.50 14.83
N LYS A 160 8.63 -13.51 13.99
CA LYS A 160 9.22 -13.67 12.65
C LYS A 160 8.87 -12.53 11.68
N GLY A 161 7.76 -11.86 11.88
CA GLY A 161 7.36 -10.72 11.07
C GLY A 161 8.28 -9.49 11.22
N LYS A 162 8.98 -9.32 12.33
CA LYS A 162 9.85 -8.14 12.60
C LYS A 162 11.07 -8.09 11.68
N ALA A 163 11.78 -9.20 11.56
CA ALA A 163 12.99 -9.28 10.73
C ALA A 163 12.70 -9.02 9.23
N LEU A 164 11.53 -9.48 8.77
CA LEU A 164 11.17 -9.35 7.36
C LEU A 164 10.84 -7.95 6.96
N VAL A 165 10.11 -7.26 7.81
CA VAL A 165 9.71 -5.90 7.53
C VAL A 165 10.92 -4.98 7.55
N GLY A 166 11.90 -5.20 8.45
CA GLY A 166 13.17 -4.47 8.46
C GLY A 166 13.97 -4.65 7.16
N ASN A 167 14.08 -5.88 6.66
CA ASN A 167 14.77 -6.17 5.41
C ASN A 167 14.05 -5.57 4.19
N ASN A 168 12.72 -5.55 4.20
CA ASN A 168 11.92 -4.98 3.11
C ASN A 168 11.88 -3.45 3.14
N GLN A 169 12.01 -2.82 4.31
CA GLN A 169 12.20 -1.38 4.38
C GLN A 169 13.47 -0.95 3.64
N GLN A 170 14.55 -1.71 3.79
CA GLN A 170 15.81 -1.41 3.13
C GLN A 170 15.70 -1.60 1.61
N ALA A 171 15.07 -2.68 1.16
CA ALA A 171 14.82 -2.93 -0.26
C ALA A 171 13.88 -1.89 -0.90
N ALA A 172 12.81 -1.50 -0.21
CA ALA A 172 11.88 -0.47 -0.67
C ALA A 172 12.53 0.92 -0.68
N ARG A 173 13.37 1.24 0.31
CA ARG A 173 14.14 2.50 0.35
C ARG A 173 15.18 2.56 -0.76
N SER A 174 15.95 1.49 -1.00
CA SER A 174 16.94 1.44 -2.08
C SER A 174 16.28 1.66 -3.44
N ARG A 175 15.14 1.01 -3.71
CA ARG A 175 14.40 1.18 -4.97
C ARG A 175 13.71 2.55 -5.10
N ARG A 176 13.33 3.18 -3.98
CA ARG A 176 12.85 4.55 -3.94
C ARG A 176 13.96 5.52 -4.32
N ASP A 177 15.16 5.37 -3.74
CA ASP A 177 16.30 6.24 -4.00
C ASP A 177 16.76 6.16 -5.47
N ASP A 178 16.65 4.97 -6.09
CA ASP A 178 17.01 4.77 -7.50
C ASP A 178 15.97 5.29 -8.50
N ARG A 179 14.68 5.39 -8.14
CA ARG A 179 13.59 5.75 -9.07
C ARG A 179 12.71 6.92 -8.63
N CYS A 180 12.80 7.33 -7.39
CA CYS A 180 11.89 8.30 -6.77
C CYS A 180 12.66 9.40 -6.03
N SER A 181 13.81 9.85 -6.51
CA SER A 181 14.59 10.95 -5.88
C SER A 181 13.74 12.22 -5.66
N ASP A 182 12.69 12.40 -6.45
CA ASP A 182 11.83 13.59 -6.41
C ASP A 182 10.43 13.34 -5.80
N TYR A 183 10.15 12.11 -5.31
CA TYR A 183 8.85 11.79 -4.72
C TYR A 183 8.74 12.26 -3.26
N THR A 184 7.79 13.15 -3.00
CA THR A 184 7.36 13.54 -1.64
C THR A 184 5.87 13.25 -1.50
N PRO A 185 5.46 12.22 -0.74
CA PRO A 185 4.04 11.90 -0.51
C PRO A 185 3.27 13.12 0.02
N GLY A 186 2.12 13.41 -0.60
CA GLY A 186 1.23 14.50 -0.15
C GLY A 186 1.56 15.90 -0.68
N GLN A 187 2.56 16.08 -1.54
CA GLN A 187 2.73 17.34 -2.26
C GLN A 187 2.10 17.26 -3.65
N PRO A 188 1.38 18.31 -4.11
CA PRO A 188 0.92 18.36 -5.48
C PRO A 188 2.14 18.45 -6.41
N TYR A 189 2.20 17.55 -7.40
CA TYR A 189 3.23 17.57 -8.43
C TYR A 189 3.01 18.80 -9.31
N ASN A 190 3.85 19.81 -9.15
CA ASN A 190 3.84 21.03 -9.95
C ASN A 190 4.56 20.78 -11.29
N HIS A 191 3.96 20.03 -12.19
CA HIS A 191 4.29 20.16 -13.60
C HIS A 191 3.30 21.13 -14.25
N ALA A 192 3.78 22.33 -14.52
CA ALA A 192 3.15 23.18 -15.51
C ALA A 192 3.15 22.44 -16.85
N PRO A 193 2.01 22.32 -17.54
CA PRO A 193 2.00 21.72 -18.87
C PRO A 193 2.85 22.59 -19.80
N THR A 194 3.99 22.07 -20.23
CA THR A 194 4.71 22.64 -21.39
C THR A 194 3.98 22.19 -22.64
N HIS A 195 2.94 22.94 -23.01
CA HIS A 195 2.43 22.88 -24.37
C HIS A 195 3.11 23.98 -25.19
N PRO A 196 3.64 23.63 -26.39
CA PRO A 196 4.12 24.62 -27.34
C PRO A 196 2.98 25.43 -27.95
#